data_9ba5fb1079c67d536102e70dcc99b60c
#
_entry.id   9ba5fb1079c67d536102e70dcc99b60c
#
_cell.length_a   1.000
_cell.length_b   1.000
_cell.length_c   1.000
_cell.angle_alpha   90.00
_cell.angle_beta   90.00
_cell.angle_gamma   90.00
#
_symmetry.space_group_name_H-M   'P 1'
#
loop_
_entity.id
_entity.type
_entity.pdbx_description
1 polymer ?
#
loop_
_entity_poly.entity_id
_entity_poly.type
_entity_poly.pdbx_seq_one_letter_code
_entity_poly.pdbx_strand_id
1 'polypeptide(L)'
;MNSNKIVHKLINCCNNRINQNLDRIFDKNDKIDIFDYRRILNDKTSFSYSRNTNNFYGLDSTLKRYSGYKKGIYVATEHGVQIPKAENFLCVSEYKNNYSSVLLTCAAKRAKSLLAYSDKLIIPIGPYIQYAESIYDDEIIAQIKSNLGRTLLIFPQHSCEMGFAKCENKGFIEFVKKIKHEYSFDTVIVCIYFYDFIQGLHIPYEREGWTIVSAGHRQNIHFLDNLKTFIKIADHIIFQGYSSSVGYSLAMEKPVLTYPYRHKLTKKSREYREALLDRNENVTYDIQLGEDIYIELFSNYHSTITNEQLKWAEECISLSIKKTPEEMKDIFKMARELYWDLGGRKEKIIKKYGYDV
;
A
#
# COMPACT_ATOMS: atom_id res chain seq x y z
N MET A 1 24.13 -16.12 35.44
CA MET A 1 23.80 -15.01 34.51
C MET A 1 22.85 -15.56 33.45
N ASN A 2 21.68 -14.97 33.34
CA ASN A 2 20.58 -15.52 32.53
C ASN A 2 20.92 -15.43 31.03
N SER A 3 20.93 -16.55 30.32
CA SER A 3 21.26 -16.66 28.88
C SER A 3 20.46 -15.65 28.02
N ASN A 4 19.20 -15.37 28.37
CA ASN A 4 18.35 -14.40 27.72
C ASN A 4 18.90 -12.95 27.79
N LYS A 5 19.58 -12.56 28.87
CA LYS A 5 20.21 -11.22 28.97
C LYS A 5 21.41 -11.07 28.03
N ILE A 6 22.14 -12.14 27.78
CA ILE A 6 23.30 -12.13 26.86
C ILE A 6 22.81 -12.05 25.42
N VAL A 7 21.78 -12.81 25.06
CA VAL A 7 21.17 -12.78 23.73
C VAL A 7 20.60 -11.39 23.42
N HIS A 8 19.83 -10.79 24.35
CA HIS A 8 19.33 -9.40 24.20
C HIS A 8 20.45 -8.37 24.07
N LYS A 9 21.56 -8.56 24.79
CA LYS A 9 22.71 -7.65 24.70
C LYS A 9 23.45 -7.77 23.37
N LEU A 10 23.54 -8.96 22.80
CA LEU A 10 24.11 -9.21 21.46
C LEU A 10 23.21 -8.67 20.35
N ILE A 11 21.91 -8.90 20.42
CA ILE A 11 20.92 -8.35 19.47
C ILE A 11 20.95 -6.82 19.48
N ASN A 12 20.96 -6.19 20.64
CA ASN A 12 21.06 -4.73 20.75
C ASN A 12 22.42 -4.21 20.25
N CYS A 13 23.50 -4.96 20.40
CA CYS A 13 24.81 -4.58 19.87
C CYS A 13 24.85 -4.65 18.33
N CYS A 14 24.24 -5.68 17.73
CA CYS A 14 24.13 -5.78 16.26
C CYS A 14 23.23 -4.67 15.69
N ASN A 15 22.07 -4.42 16.30
CA ASN A 15 21.17 -3.35 15.88
C ASN A 15 21.80 -1.96 16.01
N ASN A 16 22.53 -1.69 17.10
CA ASN A 16 23.27 -0.44 17.25
C ASN A 16 24.34 -0.26 16.16
N ARG A 17 24.99 -1.35 15.70
CA ARG A 17 25.99 -1.29 14.65
C ARG A 17 25.37 -1.03 13.26
N ILE A 18 24.22 -1.66 12.99
CA ILE A 18 23.46 -1.40 11.76
C ILE A 18 22.97 0.06 11.76
N ASN A 19 22.36 0.52 12.84
CA ASN A 19 21.87 1.89 12.96
C ASN A 19 23.00 2.93 12.80
N GLN A 20 24.15 2.73 13.43
CA GLN A 20 25.31 3.62 13.26
C GLN A 20 25.84 3.66 11.83
N ASN A 21 25.76 2.57 11.09
CA ASN A 21 26.15 2.55 9.69
C ASN A 21 25.13 3.27 8.80
N LEU A 22 23.84 3.10 9.07
CA LEU A 22 22.75 3.82 8.37
C LEU A 22 22.84 5.33 8.66
N ASP A 23 23.05 5.74 9.91
CA ASP A 23 23.22 7.15 10.30
C ASP A 23 24.35 7.79 9.49
N ARG A 24 25.50 7.09 9.33
CA ARG A 24 26.61 7.59 8.51
C ARG A 24 26.25 7.75 7.03
N ILE A 25 25.40 6.88 6.49
CA ILE A 25 24.93 6.99 5.09
C ILE A 25 24.05 8.23 4.95
N PHE A 26 23.13 8.47 5.90
CA PHE A 26 22.19 9.58 5.85
C PHE A 26 22.89 10.92 6.08
N ASP A 27 23.74 11.03 7.10
CA ASP A 27 24.53 12.22 7.39
C ASP A 27 25.40 12.63 6.19
N LYS A 28 26.07 11.64 5.56
CA LYS A 28 26.92 11.89 4.40
C LYS A 28 26.16 12.46 3.19
N ASN A 29 24.89 12.07 3.03
CA ASN A 29 24.09 12.42 1.86
C ASN A 29 23.07 13.54 2.13
N ASP A 30 23.02 14.10 3.34
CA ASP A 30 22.02 15.10 3.77
C ASP A 30 20.58 14.65 3.45
N LYS A 31 20.28 13.37 3.73
CA LYS A 31 18.98 12.75 3.44
C LYS A 31 18.20 12.48 4.73
N ILE A 32 16.88 12.46 4.59
CA ILE A 32 15.98 12.07 5.67
C ILE A 32 16.17 10.59 5.97
N ASP A 33 16.42 10.25 7.24
CA ASP A 33 16.41 8.86 7.68
C ASP A 33 14.98 8.29 7.67
N ILE A 34 14.68 7.40 6.72
CA ILE A 34 13.38 6.72 6.65
C ILE A 34 13.23 5.63 7.72
N PHE A 35 14.30 5.23 8.37
CA PHE A 35 14.25 4.26 9.48
C PHE A 35 13.92 4.92 10.82
N ASP A 36 13.97 6.26 10.91
CA ASP A 36 13.41 7.00 12.03
C ASP A 36 11.88 7.10 11.92
N TYR A 37 11.20 6.00 12.20
CA TYR A 37 9.75 5.92 12.14
C TYR A 37 9.07 6.93 13.09
N ARG A 38 9.71 7.33 14.20
CA ARG A 38 9.15 8.30 15.15
C ARG A 38 9.05 9.67 14.50
N ARG A 39 10.08 10.09 13.77
CA ARG A 39 10.07 11.31 12.98
C ARG A 39 9.00 11.26 11.89
N ILE A 40 8.91 10.16 11.14
CA ILE A 40 7.93 10.00 10.07
C ILE A 40 6.49 10.04 10.60
N LEU A 41 6.22 9.44 11.75
CA LEU A 41 4.90 9.46 12.39
C LEU A 41 4.52 10.82 12.97
N ASN A 42 5.51 11.60 13.41
CA ASN A 42 5.32 12.95 13.95
C ASN A 42 5.28 14.03 12.86
N ASP A 43 5.61 13.69 11.62
CA ASP A 43 5.54 14.62 10.51
C ASP A 43 4.09 15.10 10.32
N LYS A 44 3.85 16.33 10.77
CA LYS A 44 2.56 17.02 10.61
C LYS A 44 2.44 17.49 9.17
N THR A 45 2.10 16.56 8.30
CA THR A 45 1.78 16.91 6.93
C THR A 45 0.65 17.92 6.91
N SER A 46 0.85 19.00 6.18
CA SER A 46 -0.16 20.05 6.02
C SER A 46 -1.47 19.42 5.56
N PHE A 47 -2.53 19.64 6.32
CA PHE A 47 -3.89 19.29 5.93
C PHE A 47 -4.21 19.98 4.61
N SER A 48 -4.10 19.26 3.52
CA SER A 48 -4.79 19.64 2.31
C SER A 48 -6.26 19.32 2.53
N TYR A 49 -7.11 20.34 2.53
CA TYR A 49 -8.55 20.20 2.64
C TYR A 49 -9.12 19.59 1.37
N SER A 50 -8.75 18.34 1.04
CA SER A 50 -9.53 17.60 0.09
C SER A 50 -10.63 16.87 0.85
N ARG A 51 -11.85 17.12 0.45
CA ARG A 51 -13.05 16.51 1.02
C ARG A 51 -13.18 15.02 0.64
N ASN A 52 -12.16 14.43 0.07
CA ASN A 52 -12.13 13.10 -0.53
C ASN A 52 -11.03 12.23 0.06
N THR A 53 -11.17 10.92 -0.12
CA THR A 53 -10.18 9.88 0.15
C THR A 53 -8.86 10.06 -0.60
N ASN A 54 -8.80 10.99 -1.57
CA ASN A 54 -7.62 11.32 -2.36
C ASN A 54 -6.37 11.70 -1.55
N ASN A 55 -6.56 12.22 -0.33
CA ASN A 55 -5.44 12.55 0.56
C ASN A 55 -4.88 11.33 1.30
N PHE A 56 -5.60 10.21 1.25
CA PHE A 56 -5.11 9.03 1.91
C PHE A 56 -3.89 8.51 1.17
N TYR A 57 -2.87 8.16 1.95
CA TYR A 57 -1.64 7.57 1.46
C TYR A 57 -0.85 8.46 0.49
N GLY A 58 -1.08 9.78 0.54
CA GLY A 58 -0.39 10.74 -0.34
C GLY A 58 -0.76 10.63 -1.83
N LEU A 59 -1.87 9.97 -2.18
CA LEU A 59 -2.29 9.72 -3.58
C LEU A 59 -2.36 11.01 -4.39
N ASP A 60 -3.09 12.00 -3.89
CA ASP A 60 -3.26 13.29 -4.55
C ASP A 60 -1.91 13.98 -4.83
N SER A 61 -1.07 14.07 -3.79
CA SER A 61 0.24 14.69 -3.89
C SER A 61 1.16 13.96 -4.86
N THR A 62 1.15 12.64 -4.82
CA THR A 62 1.95 11.77 -5.71
C THR A 62 1.56 11.98 -7.17
N LEU A 63 0.27 11.90 -7.50
CA LEU A 63 -0.20 12.07 -8.88
C LEU A 63 0.03 13.49 -9.41
N LYS A 64 -0.09 14.51 -8.53
CA LYS A 64 0.24 15.90 -8.90
C LYS A 64 1.72 16.09 -9.17
N ARG A 65 2.59 15.59 -8.33
CA ARG A 65 4.04 15.66 -8.56
C ARG A 65 4.40 14.99 -9.88
N TYR A 66 3.93 13.76 -10.09
CA TYR A 66 4.20 13.00 -11.30
C TYR A 66 3.77 13.73 -12.57
N SER A 67 2.57 14.28 -12.61
CA SER A 67 2.02 14.97 -13.78
C SER A 67 2.50 16.42 -13.95
N GLY A 68 3.13 17.01 -12.95
CA GLY A 68 3.43 18.44 -12.91
C GLY A 68 2.20 19.35 -12.86
N TYR A 69 1.02 18.82 -12.52
CA TYR A 69 -0.22 19.59 -12.47
C TYR A 69 -0.29 20.45 -11.21
N LYS A 70 -0.40 21.78 -11.37
CA LYS A 70 -0.32 22.75 -10.27
C LYS A 70 -1.67 23.15 -9.66
N LYS A 71 -2.78 22.84 -10.34
CA LYS A 71 -4.13 23.22 -9.89
C LYS A 71 -4.75 22.15 -8.98
N GLY A 72 -5.93 22.43 -8.43
CA GLY A 72 -6.71 21.43 -7.68
C GLY A 72 -7.16 20.27 -8.55
N ILE A 73 -7.16 19.07 -7.98
CA ILE A 73 -7.62 17.85 -8.64
C ILE A 73 -9.11 17.66 -8.34
N TYR A 74 -9.88 17.41 -9.40
CA TYR A 74 -11.33 17.17 -9.33
C TYR A 74 -11.68 15.72 -9.71
N VAL A 75 -10.81 14.80 -9.38
CA VAL A 75 -11.06 13.36 -9.49
C VAL A 75 -11.32 12.77 -8.10
N ALA A 76 -12.07 11.69 -8.01
CA ALA A 76 -12.01 10.79 -6.88
C ALA A 76 -10.96 9.71 -7.18
N THR A 77 -10.17 9.34 -6.21
CA THR A 77 -9.19 8.25 -6.33
C THR A 77 -9.61 7.12 -5.41
N GLU A 78 -9.85 5.95 -5.97
CA GLU A 78 -10.16 4.77 -5.17
C GLU A 78 -8.94 4.43 -4.30
N HIS A 79 -9.14 4.32 -2.98
CA HIS A 79 -8.07 3.90 -2.11
C HIS A 79 -8.08 2.37 -1.93
N GLY A 80 -6.88 1.79 -1.93
CA GLY A 80 -6.71 0.35 -1.84
C GLY A 80 -6.85 -0.36 -3.19
N VAL A 81 -6.36 -1.57 -3.21
CA VAL A 81 -6.46 -2.50 -4.35
C VAL A 81 -7.49 -3.54 -3.98
N GLN A 82 -8.49 -3.71 -4.84
CA GLN A 82 -9.52 -4.74 -4.61
C GLN A 82 -8.99 -6.11 -5.01
N ILE A 83 -9.30 -7.11 -4.19
CA ILE A 83 -8.94 -8.51 -4.50
C ILE A 83 -9.79 -9.00 -5.68
N PRO A 84 -9.24 -9.81 -6.62
CA PRO A 84 -10.04 -10.41 -7.67
C PRO A 84 -11.21 -11.20 -7.09
N LYS A 85 -12.32 -11.22 -7.81
CA LYS A 85 -13.66 -11.70 -7.42
C LYS A 85 -14.43 -10.72 -6.54
N ALA A 86 -13.78 -9.81 -5.84
CA ALA A 86 -14.45 -8.73 -5.08
C ALA A 86 -14.55 -7.42 -5.88
N GLU A 87 -14.50 -7.49 -7.21
CA GLU A 87 -14.56 -6.30 -8.08
C GLU A 87 -15.85 -5.51 -7.92
N ASN A 88 -16.91 -6.14 -7.42
CA ASN A 88 -18.20 -5.51 -7.16
C ASN A 88 -18.30 -4.89 -5.76
N PHE A 89 -17.28 -5.06 -4.92
CA PHE A 89 -17.26 -4.44 -3.60
C PHE A 89 -17.17 -2.92 -3.72
N LEU A 90 -18.16 -2.21 -3.21
CA LEU A 90 -18.26 -0.77 -3.29
C LEU A 90 -17.85 -0.12 -1.97
N CYS A 91 -16.80 0.69 -1.98
CA CYS A 91 -16.59 1.65 -0.89
C CYS A 91 -17.51 2.85 -1.12
N VAL A 92 -18.63 2.87 -0.43
CA VAL A 92 -19.74 3.82 -0.63
C VAL A 92 -19.31 5.30 -0.62
N SER A 93 -18.25 5.64 0.14
CA SER A 93 -17.76 7.01 0.25
C SER A 93 -17.18 7.56 -1.06
N GLU A 94 -16.64 6.72 -1.92
CA GLU A 94 -15.97 7.11 -3.16
C GLU A 94 -16.97 7.26 -4.32
N TYR A 95 -18.01 6.44 -4.34
CA TYR A 95 -19.02 6.45 -5.42
C TYR A 95 -20.11 7.48 -5.22
N LYS A 96 -20.55 7.67 -3.99
CA LYS A 96 -21.58 8.66 -3.65
C LYS A 96 -21.04 10.06 -3.52
N ASN A 97 -19.74 10.23 -3.75
CA ASN A 97 -19.13 11.53 -3.68
C ASN A 97 -19.56 12.40 -4.87
N ASN A 98 -20.38 13.39 -4.63
CA ASN A 98 -20.90 14.28 -5.65
C ASN A 98 -19.88 15.33 -6.13
N TYR A 99 -18.67 15.38 -5.55
CA TYR A 99 -17.66 16.38 -5.90
C TYR A 99 -16.89 16.05 -7.18
N SER A 100 -16.92 14.81 -7.62
CA SER A 100 -16.13 14.38 -8.77
C SER A 100 -16.98 13.60 -9.75
N SER A 101 -16.92 13.98 -11.01
CA SER A 101 -17.49 13.23 -12.11
C SER A 101 -16.53 12.19 -12.68
N VAL A 102 -15.29 12.14 -12.15
CA VAL A 102 -14.24 11.21 -12.59
C VAL A 102 -13.73 10.41 -11.39
N LEU A 103 -13.63 9.10 -11.57
CA LEU A 103 -13.06 8.17 -10.60
C LEU A 103 -11.82 7.50 -11.21
N LEU A 104 -10.70 7.56 -10.50
CA LEU A 104 -9.49 6.81 -10.83
C LEU A 104 -9.44 5.51 -10.04
N THR A 105 -9.13 4.41 -10.71
CA THR A 105 -8.92 3.09 -10.09
C THR A 105 -7.64 2.45 -10.60
N CYS A 106 -7.14 1.41 -9.92
CA CYS A 106 -5.95 0.71 -10.37
C CYS A 106 -6.24 -0.15 -11.61
N ALA A 107 -7.27 -0.99 -11.58
CA ALA A 107 -7.46 -2.06 -12.55
C ALA A 107 -8.54 -1.79 -13.58
N ALA A 108 -8.28 -2.16 -14.85
CA ALA A 108 -9.26 -2.11 -15.93
C ALA A 108 -10.49 -2.99 -15.63
N LYS A 109 -10.28 -4.18 -15.07
CA LYS A 109 -11.37 -5.09 -14.66
C LYS A 109 -12.26 -4.44 -13.59
N ARG A 110 -11.65 -3.78 -12.62
CA ARG A 110 -12.35 -3.01 -11.59
C ARG A 110 -13.13 -1.85 -12.21
N ALA A 111 -12.53 -1.08 -13.11
CA ALA A 111 -13.21 0.02 -13.81
C ALA A 111 -14.47 -0.47 -14.53
N LYS A 112 -14.37 -1.60 -15.25
CA LYS A 112 -15.51 -2.22 -15.95
C LYS A 112 -16.63 -2.62 -14.99
N SER A 113 -16.30 -3.24 -13.85
CA SER A 113 -17.31 -3.62 -12.84
C SER A 113 -18.02 -2.42 -12.24
N LEU A 114 -17.31 -1.31 -12.03
CA LEU A 114 -17.84 -0.10 -11.43
C LEU A 114 -18.80 0.67 -12.34
N LEU A 115 -18.69 0.53 -13.67
CA LEU A 115 -19.60 1.16 -14.62
C LEU A 115 -21.06 0.74 -14.41
N ALA A 116 -21.30 -0.46 -13.89
CA ALA A 116 -22.63 -0.95 -13.57
C ALA A 116 -23.29 -0.21 -12.38
N TYR A 117 -22.52 0.49 -11.57
CA TYR A 117 -22.96 1.08 -10.29
C TYR A 117 -22.72 2.59 -10.17
N SER A 118 -22.07 3.20 -11.16
CA SER A 118 -21.68 4.60 -11.12
C SER A 118 -21.89 5.27 -12.48
N ASP A 119 -22.39 6.49 -12.42
CA ASP A 119 -22.49 7.40 -13.59
C ASP A 119 -21.20 8.20 -13.82
N LYS A 120 -20.18 8.02 -12.99
CA LYS A 120 -18.87 8.67 -13.14
C LYS A 120 -18.11 8.11 -14.34
N LEU A 121 -17.25 8.95 -14.92
CA LEU A 121 -16.21 8.50 -15.82
C LEU A 121 -15.14 7.76 -15.01
N ILE A 122 -14.96 6.47 -15.26
CA ILE A 122 -14.04 5.62 -14.50
C ILE A 122 -12.82 5.33 -15.35
N ILE A 123 -11.64 5.73 -14.86
CA ILE A 123 -10.39 5.64 -15.60
C ILE A 123 -9.40 4.76 -14.83
N PRO A 124 -9.02 3.61 -15.39
CA PRO A 124 -7.94 2.80 -14.83
C PRO A 124 -6.59 3.47 -15.12
N ILE A 125 -5.77 3.56 -14.07
CA ILE A 125 -4.44 4.19 -14.17
C ILE A 125 -3.30 3.26 -13.77
N GLY A 126 -3.59 1.99 -13.43
CA GLY A 126 -2.59 1.04 -12.97
C GLY A 126 -2.14 1.25 -11.53
N PRO A 127 -1.07 0.58 -11.09
CA PRO A 127 -0.59 0.63 -9.72
C PRO A 127 -0.15 2.02 -9.29
N TYR A 128 -0.70 2.57 -8.21
CA TYR A 128 -0.34 3.92 -7.74
C TYR A 128 1.13 4.06 -7.36
N ILE A 129 1.77 3.00 -6.91
CA ILE A 129 3.18 3.00 -6.50
C ILE A 129 4.13 3.36 -7.66
N GLN A 130 3.74 3.12 -8.91
CA GLN A 130 4.57 3.46 -10.07
C GLN A 130 4.69 4.97 -10.31
N TYR A 131 3.77 5.77 -9.75
CA TYR A 131 3.77 7.24 -9.81
C TYR A 131 4.53 7.89 -8.66
N ALA A 132 4.83 7.14 -7.61
CA ALA A 132 5.61 7.60 -6.48
C ALA A 132 7.11 7.67 -6.82
N GLU A 133 7.85 8.49 -6.08
CA GLU A 133 9.30 8.58 -6.17
C GLU A 133 9.94 7.88 -4.97
N SER A 134 11.09 7.25 -5.16
CA SER A 134 11.87 6.75 -4.03
C SER A 134 12.47 7.94 -3.28
N ILE A 135 12.48 7.92 -1.95
CA ILE A 135 13.13 8.95 -1.12
C ILE A 135 14.63 9.00 -1.41
N TYR A 136 15.22 7.87 -1.73
CA TYR A 136 16.64 7.73 -2.05
C TYR A 136 16.83 7.34 -3.51
N ASP A 137 17.92 7.83 -4.09
CA ASP A 137 18.41 7.37 -5.38
C ASP A 137 18.97 5.95 -5.31
N ASP A 138 19.33 5.40 -6.46
CA ASP A 138 19.77 4.02 -6.57
C ASP A 138 21.11 3.77 -5.88
N GLU A 139 21.99 4.78 -5.82
CA GLU A 139 23.29 4.68 -5.16
C GLU A 139 23.12 4.51 -3.65
N ILE A 140 22.28 5.36 -3.03
CA ILE A 140 21.98 5.27 -1.60
C ILE A 140 21.25 3.97 -1.28
N ILE A 141 20.29 3.55 -2.12
CA ILE A 141 19.61 2.25 -1.96
C ILE A 141 20.63 1.10 -1.98
N ALA A 142 21.59 1.12 -2.91
CA ALA A 142 22.62 0.08 -2.98
C ALA A 142 23.52 0.06 -1.72
N GLN A 143 23.89 1.23 -1.19
CA GLN A 143 24.63 1.33 0.06
C GLN A 143 23.84 0.78 1.25
N ILE A 144 22.54 1.10 1.35
CA ILE A 144 21.66 0.58 2.40
C ILE A 144 21.56 -0.95 2.29
N LYS A 145 21.31 -1.48 1.09
CA LYS A 145 21.22 -2.93 0.86
C LYS A 145 22.52 -3.66 1.21
N SER A 146 23.67 -3.08 0.88
CA SER A 146 24.98 -3.63 1.24
C SER A 146 25.17 -3.73 2.76
N ASN A 147 24.62 -2.79 3.54
CA ASN A 147 24.69 -2.81 5.00
C ASN A 147 23.67 -3.76 5.65
N LEU A 148 22.48 -3.89 5.07
CA LEU A 148 21.42 -4.73 5.61
C LEU A 148 21.57 -6.20 5.23
N GLY A 149 22.34 -6.50 4.19
CA GLY A 149 22.40 -7.82 3.58
C GLY A 149 21.07 -8.21 2.95
N ARG A 150 20.82 -9.49 2.85
CA ARG A 150 19.60 -10.02 2.27
C ARG A 150 18.39 -9.73 3.17
N THR A 151 17.45 -8.94 2.69
CA THR A 151 16.45 -8.28 3.52
C THR A 151 15.04 -8.78 3.26
N LEU A 152 14.35 -9.20 4.35
CA LEU A 152 12.90 -9.39 4.39
C LEU A 152 12.21 -8.09 4.79
N LEU A 153 11.23 -7.65 4.02
CA LEU A 153 10.26 -6.64 4.46
C LEU A 153 8.96 -7.34 4.83
N ILE A 154 8.45 -7.09 6.03
CA ILE A 154 7.20 -7.70 6.46
C ILE A 154 6.13 -6.66 6.74
N PHE A 155 4.90 -7.01 6.40
CA PHE A 155 3.70 -6.22 6.65
C PHE A 155 2.76 -7.02 7.56
N PRO A 156 2.79 -6.75 8.88
CA PRO A 156 1.77 -7.29 9.79
C PRO A 156 0.38 -6.80 9.37
N GLN A 157 -0.64 -7.57 9.69
CA GLN A 157 -2.01 -7.14 9.52
C GLN A 157 -2.26 -5.87 10.34
N HIS A 158 -2.82 -4.86 9.69
CA HIS A 158 -3.08 -3.57 10.32
C HIS A 158 -4.52 -3.42 10.80
N SER A 159 -4.69 -2.67 11.87
CA SER A 159 -5.99 -2.20 12.36
C SER A 159 -6.49 -1.03 11.49
N CYS A 160 -7.78 -0.80 11.52
CA CYS A 160 -8.37 0.44 11.02
C CYS A 160 -9.14 1.14 12.15
N GLU A 161 -9.42 2.42 11.99
CA GLU A 161 -10.14 3.20 13.01
C GLU A 161 -11.53 2.65 13.34
N MET A 162 -12.11 1.85 12.45
CA MET A 162 -13.42 1.22 12.63
C MET A 162 -13.34 -0.20 13.20
N GLY A 163 -12.13 -0.76 13.36
CA GLY A 163 -11.95 -2.09 13.93
C GLY A 163 -10.49 -2.41 14.23
N PHE A 164 -10.23 -2.89 15.43
CA PHE A 164 -8.93 -3.41 15.80
C PHE A 164 -8.74 -4.78 15.15
N ALA A 165 -7.67 -4.97 14.42
CA ALA A 165 -7.22 -6.32 14.11
C ALA A 165 -6.70 -6.92 15.43
N LYS A 166 -7.36 -7.97 15.94
CA LYS A 166 -6.73 -8.83 16.94
C LYS A 166 -5.70 -9.68 16.21
N CYS A 167 -4.53 -9.10 15.97
CA CYS A 167 -3.45 -9.82 15.31
C CYS A 167 -2.85 -10.84 16.28
N GLU A 168 -2.81 -12.08 15.87
CA GLU A 168 -2.01 -13.10 16.54
C GLU A 168 -0.56 -12.94 16.07
N ASN A 169 0.18 -12.03 16.71
CA ASN A 169 1.56 -11.72 16.33
C ASN A 169 2.51 -12.90 16.51
N LYS A 170 2.24 -13.77 17.51
CA LYS A 170 3.14 -14.89 17.82
C LYS A 170 3.33 -15.87 16.66
N GLY A 171 2.24 -16.36 16.07
CA GLY A 171 2.31 -17.29 14.93
C GLY A 171 2.97 -16.66 13.72
N PHE A 172 2.71 -15.38 13.46
CA PHE A 172 3.35 -14.66 12.36
C PHE A 172 4.86 -14.45 12.60
N ILE A 173 5.25 -14.08 13.82
CA ILE A 173 6.67 -13.94 14.20
C ILE A 173 7.42 -15.26 14.00
N GLU A 174 6.89 -16.38 14.49
CA GLU A 174 7.51 -17.69 14.33
C GLU A 174 7.61 -18.11 12.85
N PHE A 175 6.60 -17.80 12.06
CA PHE A 175 6.62 -18.01 10.62
C PHE A 175 7.76 -17.21 9.95
N VAL A 176 7.89 -15.92 10.26
CA VAL A 176 8.96 -15.07 9.72
C VAL A 176 10.35 -15.56 10.15
N LYS A 177 10.52 -15.98 11.42
CA LYS A 177 11.78 -16.59 11.90
C LYS A 177 12.16 -17.82 11.11
N LYS A 178 11.18 -18.71 10.83
CA LYS A 178 11.40 -19.91 10.02
C LYS A 178 11.88 -19.53 8.64
N ILE A 179 11.18 -18.62 7.95
CA ILE A 179 11.55 -18.17 6.59
C ILE A 179 12.92 -17.48 6.60
N LYS A 180 13.19 -16.61 7.58
CA LYS A 180 14.49 -15.96 7.72
C LYS A 180 15.64 -16.96 7.80
N HIS A 181 15.48 -17.99 8.61
CA HIS A 181 16.51 -19.03 8.79
C HIS A 181 16.63 -19.93 7.57
N GLU A 182 15.50 -20.46 7.06
CA GLU A 182 15.46 -21.44 5.98
C GLU A 182 16.05 -20.89 4.67
N TYR A 183 15.79 -19.60 4.39
CA TYR A 183 16.24 -18.95 3.16
C TYR A 183 17.39 -17.96 3.37
N SER A 184 18.04 -17.99 4.53
CA SER A 184 19.24 -17.20 4.84
C SER A 184 19.09 -15.70 4.61
N PHE A 185 18.05 -15.08 5.20
CA PHE A 185 17.93 -13.64 5.22
C PHE A 185 18.67 -13.05 6.43
N ASP A 186 19.40 -11.96 6.20
CA ASP A 186 20.19 -11.29 7.24
C ASP A 186 19.30 -10.38 8.10
N THR A 187 18.48 -9.57 7.46
CA THR A 187 17.70 -8.50 8.12
C THR A 187 16.19 -8.71 7.91
N VAL A 188 15.43 -8.35 8.95
CA VAL A 188 13.97 -8.20 8.88
C VAL A 188 13.60 -6.75 9.15
N ILE A 189 12.88 -6.13 8.22
CA ILE A 189 12.27 -4.81 8.35
C ILE A 189 10.76 -5.01 8.51
N VAL A 190 10.17 -4.38 9.52
CA VAL A 190 8.73 -4.47 9.84
C VAL A 190 8.06 -3.15 9.55
N CYS A 191 7.25 -3.09 8.52
CA CYS A 191 6.49 -1.89 8.18
C CYS A 191 5.16 -1.88 8.95
N ILE A 192 5.10 -1.05 9.99
CA ILE A 192 3.94 -0.90 10.87
C ILE A 192 3.08 0.27 10.42
N TYR A 193 1.77 0.06 10.37
CA TYR A 193 0.81 1.13 10.11
C TYR A 193 0.75 2.09 11.32
N PHE A 194 0.63 3.40 11.05
CA PHE A 194 0.71 4.43 12.09
C PHE A 194 -0.24 4.20 13.28
N TYR A 195 -1.44 3.70 13.01
CA TYR A 195 -2.44 3.46 14.04
C TYR A 195 -2.06 2.30 14.97
N ASP A 196 -1.49 1.23 14.41
CA ASP A 196 -1.00 0.08 15.17
C ASP A 196 0.22 0.44 16.01
N PHE A 197 1.04 1.38 15.52
CA PHE A 197 2.14 1.91 16.28
C PHE A 197 1.66 2.62 17.56
N ILE A 198 0.63 3.47 17.47
CA ILE A 198 0.00 4.13 18.63
C ILE A 198 -0.54 3.10 19.63
N GLN A 199 -1.00 1.93 19.15
CA GLN A 199 -1.49 0.82 19.97
C GLN A 199 -0.36 -0.05 20.57
N GLY A 200 0.90 0.24 20.27
CA GLY A 200 2.03 -0.55 20.75
C GLY A 200 2.19 -1.92 20.06
N LEU A 201 1.52 -2.16 18.93
CA LEU A 201 1.56 -3.46 18.22
C LEU A 201 2.93 -3.73 17.56
N HIS A 202 3.83 -2.75 17.50
CA HIS A 202 5.21 -2.89 17.05
C HIS A 202 6.12 -3.56 18.11
N ILE A 203 5.77 -3.46 19.40
CA ILE A 203 6.62 -3.91 20.53
C ILE A 203 7.04 -5.39 20.42
N PRO A 204 6.18 -6.36 20.06
CA PRO A 204 6.59 -7.74 19.88
C PRO A 204 7.72 -7.93 18.86
N TYR A 205 7.70 -7.17 17.77
CA TYR A 205 8.72 -7.23 16.71
C TYR A 205 10.04 -6.56 17.13
N GLU A 206 9.97 -5.44 17.88
CA GLU A 206 11.17 -4.83 18.48
C GLU A 206 11.90 -5.78 19.42
N ARG A 207 11.16 -6.62 20.18
CA ARG A 207 11.74 -7.63 21.07
C ARG A 207 12.50 -8.72 20.33
N GLU A 208 12.18 -8.98 19.07
CA GLU A 208 12.94 -9.88 18.21
C GLU A 208 14.22 -9.23 17.63
N GLY A 209 14.43 -7.94 17.89
CA GLY A 209 15.53 -7.17 17.34
C GLY A 209 15.34 -6.77 15.88
N TRP A 210 14.11 -6.76 15.39
CA TRP A 210 13.82 -6.38 14.02
C TRP A 210 13.70 -4.87 13.85
N THR A 211 14.06 -4.38 12.67
CA THR A 211 14.01 -2.95 12.35
C THR A 211 12.57 -2.52 12.09
N ILE A 212 12.06 -1.59 12.90
CA ILE A 212 10.70 -1.05 12.73
C ILE A 212 10.74 0.17 11.81
N VAL A 213 9.83 0.20 10.85
CA VAL A 213 9.62 1.34 9.96
C VAL A 213 8.12 1.64 9.82
N SER A 214 7.79 2.81 9.29
CA SER A 214 6.43 3.18 8.95
C SER A 214 6.41 4.04 7.69
N ALA A 215 5.44 3.81 6.81
CA ALA A 215 5.19 4.72 5.69
C ALA A 215 4.60 6.08 6.14
N GLY A 216 4.25 6.20 7.42
CA GLY A 216 3.73 7.41 8.04
C GLY A 216 2.23 7.38 8.28
N HIS A 217 1.71 8.53 8.74
CA HIS A 217 0.27 8.72 8.89
C HIS A 217 -0.42 8.61 7.52
N ARG A 218 -1.66 8.12 7.49
CA ARG A 218 -2.41 7.96 6.22
C ARG A 218 -2.57 9.25 5.40
N GLN A 219 -2.40 10.41 6.02
CA GLN A 219 -2.42 11.72 5.34
C GLN A 219 -1.01 12.24 5.01
N ASN A 220 0.03 11.46 5.23
CA ASN A 220 1.38 11.85 4.86
C ASN A 220 1.49 11.92 3.33
N ILE A 221 1.89 13.08 2.81
CA ILE A 221 2.02 13.33 1.37
C ILE A 221 3.13 12.49 0.71
N HIS A 222 4.04 11.95 1.51
CA HIS A 222 5.15 11.07 1.11
C HIS A 222 4.90 9.60 1.45
N PHE A 223 3.68 9.23 1.83
CA PHE A 223 3.38 7.85 2.24
C PHE A 223 3.78 6.82 1.17
N LEU A 224 3.39 7.05 -0.09
CA LEU A 224 3.75 6.15 -1.19
C LEU A 224 5.24 6.21 -1.52
N ASP A 225 5.90 7.36 -1.35
CA ASP A 225 7.34 7.50 -1.58
C ASP A 225 8.14 6.68 -0.55
N ASN A 226 7.76 6.78 0.73
CA ASN A 226 8.32 5.96 1.81
C ASN A 226 8.09 4.46 1.55
N LEU A 227 6.84 4.08 1.25
CA LEU A 227 6.48 2.69 0.95
C LEU A 227 7.27 2.14 -0.23
N LYS A 228 7.38 2.90 -1.32
CA LYS A 228 8.18 2.54 -2.49
C LYS A 228 9.65 2.31 -2.13
N THR A 229 10.20 3.16 -1.27
CA THR A 229 11.59 3.05 -0.84
C THR A 229 11.82 1.77 -0.02
N PHE A 230 10.93 1.43 0.92
CA PHE A 230 11.03 0.16 1.67
C PHE A 230 10.92 -1.06 0.76
N ILE A 231 9.96 -1.06 -0.17
CA ILE A 231 9.80 -2.15 -1.14
C ILE A 231 11.07 -2.28 -2.01
N LYS A 232 11.68 -1.16 -2.42
CA LYS A 232 12.89 -1.16 -3.22
C LYS A 232 14.10 -1.76 -2.49
N ILE A 233 14.24 -1.48 -1.20
CA ILE A 233 15.29 -2.02 -0.33
C ILE A 233 15.15 -3.54 -0.15
N ALA A 234 13.93 -4.06 -0.04
CA ALA A 234 13.66 -5.47 0.22
C ALA A 234 14.09 -6.40 -0.91
N ASP A 235 14.48 -7.61 -0.56
CA ASP A 235 14.73 -8.71 -1.50
C ASP A 235 13.52 -9.64 -1.59
N HIS A 236 12.78 -9.79 -0.51
CA HIS A 236 11.53 -10.54 -0.45
C HIS A 236 10.55 -9.89 0.52
N ILE A 237 9.25 -10.05 0.28
CA ILE A 237 8.21 -9.39 1.08
C ILE A 237 7.23 -10.40 1.65
N ILE A 238 6.91 -10.28 2.94
CA ILE A 238 5.96 -11.17 3.62
C ILE A 238 4.77 -10.36 4.13
N PHE A 239 3.58 -10.82 3.81
CA PHE A 239 2.33 -10.23 4.29
C PHE A 239 1.63 -11.16 5.28
N GLN A 240 1.06 -10.58 6.34
CA GLN A 240 0.10 -11.27 7.20
C GLN A 240 -1.30 -11.07 6.64
N GLY A 241 -1.71 -11.96 5.70
CA GLY A 241 -2.94 -11.82 4.95
C GLY A 241 -2.87 -10.82 3.80
N TYR A 242 -4.02 -10.52 3.19
CA TYR A 242 -4.09 -9.63 2.04
C TYR A 242 -3.94 -8.15 2.40
N SER A 243 -3.22 -7.41 1.56
CA SER A 243 -3.04 -5.95 1.63
C SER A 243 -2.86 -5.38 0.22
N SER A 244 -3.24 -4.14 0.01
CA SER A 244 -3.00 -3.41 -1.26
C SER A 244 -1.51 -3.37 -1.63
N SER A 245 -0.62 -3.40 -0.63
CA SER A 245 0.82 -3.41 -0.84
C SER A 245 1.34 -4.70 -1.50
N VAL A 246 0.56 -5.79 -1.51
CA VAL A 246 0.87 -6.99 -2.31
C VAL A 246 0.98 -6.62 -3.78
N GLY A 247 -0.05 -5.99 -4.32
CA GLY A 247 -0.05 -5.53 -5.70
C GLY A 247 1.08 -4.54 -6.00
N TYR A 248 1.37 -3.63 -5.08
CA TYR A 248 2.49 -2.69 -5.24
C TYR A 248 3.85 -3.39 -5.23
N SER A 249 4.02 -4.43 -4.42
CA SER A 249 5.23 -5.23 -4.40
C SER A 249 5.46 -5.96 -5.72
N LEU A 250 4.40 -6.56 -6.26
CA LEU A 250 4.45 -7.24 -7.56
C LEU A 250 4.71 -6.25 -8.71
N ALA A 251 4.12 -5.04 -8.66
CA ALA A 251 4.40 -3.97 -9.62
C ALA A 251 5.85 -3.46 -9.57
N MET A 252 6.56 -3.73 -8.49
CA MET A 252 7.99 -3.43 -8.32
C MET A 252 8.87 -4.67 -8.44
N GLU A 253 8.35 -5.74 -9.04
CA GLU A 253 9.06 -6.99 -9.32
C GLU A 253 9.63 -7.67 -8.06
N LYS A 254 8.96 -7.51 -6.92
CA LYS A 254 9.35 -8.13 -5.66
C LYS A 254 8.57 -9.40 -5.40
N PRO A 255 9.25 -10.54 -5.14
CA PRO A 255 8.59 -11.76 -4.77
C PRO A 255 7.86 -11.61 -3.43
N VAL A 256 6.68 -12.18 -3.35
CA VAL A 256 5.76 -12.06 -2.23
C VAL A 256 5.44 -13.41 -1.65
N LEU A 257 5.43 -13.50 -0.34
CA LEU A 257 4.94 -14.64 0.45
C LEU A 257 3.85 -14.16 1.39
N THR A 258 2.80 -14.95 1.59
CA THR A 258 1.78 -14.65 2.59
C THR A 258 1.76 -15.65 3.73
N TYR A 259 1.66 -15.14 4.96
CA TYR A 259 1.18 -15.92 6.08
C TYR A 259 -0.34 -16.00 5.98
N PRO A 260 -0.95 -17.19 5.91
CA PRO A 260 -2.39 -17.34 5.67
C PRO A 260 -3.18 -16.90 6.90
N TYR A 261 -3.50 -15.62 6.92
CA TYR A 261 -4.28 -15.01 7.99
C TYR A 261 -5.59 -14.46 7.43
N ARG A 262 -6.69 -14.79 8.07
CA ARG A 262 -8.00 -14.21 7.76
C ARG A 262 -8.43 -13.25 8.86
N HIS A 263 -8.95 -12.13 8.46
CA HIS A 263 -9.44 -11.12 9.38
C HIS A 263 -10.52 -11.66 10.31
N LYS A 264 -10.27 -11.63 11.60
CA LYS A 264 -11.33 -11.77 12.61
C LYS A 264 -11.96 -10.41 12.86
N LEU A 265 -13.08 -10.14 12.20
CA LEU A 265 -13.79 -8.88 12.38
C LEU A 265 -14.30 -8.76 13.82
N THR A 266 -14.11 -7.58 14.43
CA THR A 266 -14.81 -7.22 15.67
C THR A 266 -16.33 -7.17 15.40
N LYS A 267 -17.16 -7.24 16.44
CA LYS A 267 -18.61 -7.10 16.31
C LYS A 267 -18.98 -5.82 15.56
N LYS A 268 -18.38 -4.69 15.94
CA LYS A 268 -18.59 -3.38 15.30
C LYS A 268 -18.18 -3.35 13.82
N SER A 269 -17.04 -3.97 13.48
CA SER A 269 -16.57 -4.07 12.09
C SER A 269 -17.47 -4.99 11.26
N ARG A 270 -18.04 -6.02 11.89
CA ARG A 270 -19.00 -6.92 11.25
C ARG A 270 -20.31 -6.20 10.97
N GLU A 271 -20.90 -5.52 11.95
CA GLU A 271 -22.10 -4.72 11.80
C GLU A 271 -21.94 -3.62 10.72
N TYR A 272 -20.78 -2.97 10.67
CA TYR A 272 -20.47 -1.98 9.63
C TYR A 272 -20.37 -2.64 8.25
N ARG A 273 -19.68 -3.77 8.14
CA ARG A 273 -19.59 -4.55 6.90
C ARG A 273 -20.97 -5.04 6.44
N GLU A 274 -21.77 -5.59 7.35
CA GLU A 274 -23.13 -6.02 7.09
C GLU A 274 -23.99 -4.86 6.59
N ALA A 275 -23.91 -3.68 7.22
CA ALA A 275 -24.60 -2.48 6.76
C ALA A 275 -24.13 -1.98 5.37
N LEU A 276 -22.87 -2.21 5.00
CA LEU A 276 -22.34 -1.96 3.65
C LEU A 276 -22.77 -3.03 2.65
N LEU A 277 -22.94 -4.28 3.11
CA LEU A 277 -23.24 -5.46 2.32
C LEU A 277 -24.75 -5.72 2.15
N ASP A 278 -25.60 -4.98 2.88
CA ASP A 278 -27.08 -5.13 2.90
C ASP A 278 -27.75 -5.03 1.51
N ARG A 279 -26.94 -4.92 0.47
CA ARG A 279 -27.37 -4.83 -0.92
C ARG A 279 -26.93 -5.96 -1.83
N ASN A 280 -26.08 -6.91 -1.36
CA ASN A 280 -25.63 -7.98 -2.24
C ASN A 280 -25.03 -9.17 -1.45
N GLU A 281 -25.80 -10.22 -1.23
CA GLU A 281 -25.40 -11.45 -0.51
C GLU A 281 -24.16 -12.13 -1.13
N ASN A 282 -23.94 -11.94 -2.43
CA ASN A 282 -22.81 -12.54 -3.15
C ASN A 282 -21.44 -11.88 -2.83
N VAL A 283 -21.42 -10.64 -2.36
CA VAL A 283 -20.16 -9.90 -2.12
C VAL A 283 -19.30 -10.54 -1.04
N THR A 284 -19.91 -11.08 0.02
CA THR A 284 -19.15 -11.77 1.09
C THR A 284 -18.50 -13.05 0.58
N TYR A 285 -19.23 -13.82 -0.22
CA TYR A 285 -18.71 -15.03 -0.85
C TYR A 285 -17.57 -14.70 -1.83
N ASP A 286 -17.75 -13.69 -2.65
CA ASP A 286 -16.74 -13.23 -3.63
C ASP A 286 -15.45 -12.77 -2.96
N ILE A 287 -15.55 -12.02 -1.85
CA ILE A 287 -14.37 -11.60 -1.07
C ILE A 287 -13.65 -12.83 -0.51
N GLN A 288 -14.39 -13.78 0.06
CA GLN A 288 -13.79 -14.98 0.62
C GLN A 288 -13.11 -15.83 -0.44
N LEU A 289 -13.75 -16.01 -1.59
CA LEU A 289 -13.18 -16.73 -2.73
C LEU A 289 -11.89 -16.04 -3.23
N GLY A 290 -11.89 -14.71 -3.29
CA GLY A 290 -10.71 -13.95 -3.66
C GLY A 290 -9.57 -14.13 -2.66
N GLU A 291 -9.86 -14.13 -1.36
CA GLU A 291 -8.87 -14.40 -0.30
C GLU A 291 -8.33 -15.84 -0.38
N ASP A 292 -9.16 -16.82 -0.69
CA ASP A 292 -8.74 -18.22 -0.85
C ASP A 292 -7.77 -18.39 -2.02
N ILE A 293 -8.09 -17.81 -3.18
CA ILE A 293 -7.20 -17.79 -4.36
C ILE A 293 -5.88 -17.10 -4.03
N TYR A 294 -5.93 -15.96 -3.34
CA TYR A 294 -4.72 -15.25 -2.91
C TYR A 294 -3.85 -16.10 -2.00
N ILE A 295 -4.42 -16.73 -0.98
CA ILE A 295 -3.69 -17.60 -0.05
C ILE A 295 -3.07 -18.77 -0.81
N GLU A 296 -3.79 -19.42 -1.71
CA GLU A 296 -3.27 -20.52 -2.52
C GLU A 296 -2.04 -20.11 -3.34
N LEU A 297 -2.11 -18.95 -4.02
CA LEU A 297 -1.05 -18.44 -4.89
C LEU A 297 0.20 -17.95 -4.13
N PHE A 298 0.04 -17.46 -2.90
CA PHE A 298 1.12 -16.77 -2.20
C PHE A 298 1.58 -17.41 -0.89
N SER A 299 1.06 -18.59 -0.50
CA SER A 299 1.48 -19.27 0.74
C SER A 299 2.78 -20.05 0.62
N ASN A 300 3.26 -20.30 -0.58
CA ASN A 300 4.51 -20.98 -0.83
C ASN A 300 5.62 -20.01 -1.16
N TYR A 301 6.81 -20.25 -0.65
CA TYR A 301 7.97 -19.44 -0.95
C TYR A 301 8.44 -19.68 -2.40
N HIS A 302 8.61 -18.58 -3.12
CA HIS A 302 9.23 -18.55 -4.45
C HIS A 302 10.32 -17.46 -4.45
N SER A 303 11.51 -17.78 -4.94
CA SER A 303 12.60 -16.78 -5.03
C SER A 303 12.35 -15.70 -6.08
N THR A 304 11.41 -15.95 -7.00
CA THR A 304 10.96 -15.04 -8.05
C THR A 304 9.44 -15.08 -8.15
N ILE A 305 8.85 -14.09 -8.80
CA ILE A 305 7.40 -14.04 -9.02
C ILE A 305 7.01 -15.09 -10.07
N THR A 306 5.98 -15.89 -9.81
CA THR A 306 5.48 -16.89 -10.78
C THR A 306 4.55 -16.25 -11.83
N ASN A 307 4.35 -16.94 -12.94
CA ASN A 307 3.44 -16.46 -13.99
C ASN A 307 1.99 -16.35 -13.48
N GLU A 308 1.56 -17.23 -12.61
CA GLU A 308 0.23 -17.22 -12.00
C GLU A 308 0.07 -16.00 -11.10
N GLN A 309 1.09 -15.66 -10.32
CA GLN A 309 1.11 -14.45 -9.47
C GLN A 309 1.09 -13.18 -10.33
N LEU A 310 1.83 -13.14 -11.45
CA LEU A 310 1.78 -12.01 -12.39
C LEU A 310 0.40 -11.86 -13.04
N LYS A 311 -0.23 -12.97 -13.46
CA LYS A 311 -1.57 -12.96 -14.01
C LYS A 311 -2.60 -12.45 -12.99
N TRP A 312 -2.50 -12.91 -11.75
CA TRP A 312 -3.34 -12.43 -10.65
C TRP A 312 -3.13 -10.92 -10.41
N ALA A 313 -1.89 -10.44 -10.43
CA ALA A 313 -1.58 -9.02 -10.27
C ALA A 313 -2.13 -8.16 -11.43
N GLU A 314 -2.05 -8.65 -12.66
CA GLU A 314 -2.64 -7.97 -13.82
C GLU A 314 -4.17 -7.79 -13.64
N GLU A 315 -4.87 -8.79 -13.14
CA GLU A 315 -6.30 -8.69 -12.84
C GLU A 315 -6.61 -7.68 -11.72
N CYS A 316 -5.76 -7.62 -10.68
CA CYS A 316 -5.97 -6.75 -9.51
C CYS A 316 -5.67 -5.29 -9.76
N ILE A 317 -4.58 -5.01 -10.48
CA ILE A 317 -3.97 -3.67 -10.52
C ILE A 317 -3.55 -3.25 -11.93
N SER A 318 -3.75 -4.09 -12.95
CA SER A 318 -3.37 -3.83 -14.34
C SER A 318 -1.93 -3.33 -14.44
N LEU A 319 -0.96 -4.24 -14.22
CA LEU A 319 0.49 -3.96 -14.30
C LEU A 319 0.89 -3.34 -15.65
N SER A 320 0.17 -3.69 -16.72
CA SER A 320 0.37 -3.19 -18.07
C SER A 320 -0.06 -1.73 -18.26
N ILE A 321 -0.85 -1.16 -17.33
CA ILE A 321 -1.33 0.21 -17.43
C ILE A 321 -0.40 1.16 -16.67
N LYS A 322 0.12 2.16 -17.39
CA LYS A 322 0.79 3.33 -16.80
C LYS A 322 0.48 4.56 -17.66
N LYS A 323 -0.07 5.58 -17.04
CA LYS A 323 -0.28 6.87 -17.70
C LYS A 323 1.01 7.68 -17.73
N THR A 324 1.29 8.32 -18.86
CA THR A 324 2.37 9.30 -18.95
C THR A 324 2.05 10.54 -18.10
N PRO A 325 3.03 11.39 -17.77
CA PRO A 325 2.76 12.66 -17.10
C PRO A 325 1.74 13.54 -17.84
N GLU A 326 1.81 13.56 -19.15
CA GLU A 326 0.91 14.32 -20.03
C GLU A 326 -0.51 13.77 -19.99
N GLU A 327 -0.69 12.46 -20.14
CA GLU A 327 -2.00 11.81 -20.04
C GLU A 327 -2.64 12.04 -18.67
N MET A 328 -1.87 11.91 -17.59
CA MET A 328 -2.36 12.18 -16.24
C MET A 328 -2.77 13.65 -16.06
N LYS A 329 -1.99 14.56 -16.61
CA LYS A 329 -2.30 16.00 -16.60
C LYS A 329 -3.57 16.31 -17.40
N ASP A 330 -3.80 15.63 -18.52
CA ASP A 330 -4.99 15.81 -19.33
C ASP A 330 -6.24 15.22 -18.65
N ILE A 331 -6.12 14.10 -17.95
CA ILE A 331 -7.18 13.58 -17.08
C ILE A 331 -7.58 14.64 -16.03
N PHE A 332 -6.62 15.31 -15.41
CA PHE A 332 -6.92 16.35 -14.40
C PHE A 332 -7.55 17.61 -15.00
N LYS A 333 -7.12 18.02 -16.20
CA LYS A 333 -7.75 19.13 -16.94
C LYS A 333 -9.20 18.79 -17.29
N MET A 334 -9.41 17.61 -17.86
CA MET A 334 -10.73 17.09 -18.22
C MET A 334 -11.65 17.02 -16.99
N ALA A 335 -11.19 16.46 -15.88
CA ALA A 335 -11.98 16.37 -14.65
C ALA A 335 -12.36 17.76 -14.12
N ARG A 336 -11.47 18.75 -14.24
CA ARG A 336 -11.73 20.14 -13.87
C ARG A 336 -12.77 20.78 -14.78
N GLU A 337 -12.68 20.58 -16.10
CA GLU A 337 -13.67 21.08 -17.05
C GLU A 337 -15.05 20.46 -16.81
N LEU A 338 -15.12 19.15 -16.56
CA LEU A 338 -16.34 18.46 -16.20
C LEU A 338 -17.00 19.06 -14.96
N TYR A 339 -16.21 19.38 -13.97
CA TYR A 339 -16.69 19.92 -12.72
C TYR A 339 -17.21 21.38 -12.86
N TRP A 340 -16.41 22.25 -13.52
CA TRP A 340 -16.68 23.69 -13.55
C TRP A 340 -17.39 24.16 -14.80
N ASP A 341 -16.93 23.74 -15.98
CA ASP A 341 -17.30 24.37 -17.24
C ASP A 341 -18.48 23.67 -17.92
N LEU A 342 -18.65 22.39 -17.67
CA LEU A 342 -19.66 21.57 -18.35
C LEU A 342 -20.79 21.10 -17.44
N GLY A 343 -20.79 21.50 -16.17
CA GLY A 343 -21.85 21.16 -15.23
C GLY A 343 -22.07 19.64 -15.12
N GLY A 344 -20.99 18.84 -15.29
CA GLY A 344 -21.03 17.38 -15.22
C GLY A 344 -21.51 16.67 -16.50
N ARG A 345 -21.60 17.34 -17.65
CA ARG A 345 -22.09 16.73 -18.91
C ARG A 345 -21.04 15.80 -19.55
N LYS A 346 -21.18 14.52 -19.28
CA LYS A 346 -20.29 13.43 -19.72
C LYS A 346 -20.10 13.37 -21.24
N GLU A 347 -21.18 13.47 -22.02
CA GLU A 347 -21.17 13.28 -23.47
C GLU A 347 -20.25 14.27 -24.19
N LYS A 348 -20.17 15.51 -23.71
CA LYS A 348 -19.31 16.53 -24.30
C LYS A 348 -17.83 16.26 -24.08
N ILE A 349 -17.48 15.62 -22.97
CA ILE A 349 -16.12 15.26 -22.63
C ILE A 349 -15.65 14.05 -23.42
N ILE A 350 -16.48 13.01 -23.51
CA ILE A 350 -16.20 11.82 -24.31
C ILE A 350 -15.87 12.25 -25.75
N LYS A 351 -16.71 13.12 -26.32
CA LYS A 351 -16.49 13.65 -27.68
C LYS A 351 -15.20 14.48 -27.81
N LYS A 352 -14.83 15.24 -26.76
CA LYS A 352 -13.65 16.13 -26.79
C LYS A 352 -12.33 15.37 -26.61
N TYR A 353 -12.30 14.36 -25.76
CA TYR A 353 -11.07 13.68 -25.34
C TYR A 353 -10.96 12.22 -25.81
N GLY A 354 -11.99 11.69 -26.48
CA GLY A 354 -11.97 10.36 -27.08
C GLY A 354 -11.92 9.20 -26.07
N TYR A 355 -12.40 9.41 -24.86
CA TYR A 355 -12.52 8.31 -23.89
C TYR A 355 -13.80 7.52 -24.19
N ASP A 356 -13.66 6.31 -24.71
CA ASP A 356 -14.75 5.34 -24.75
C ASP A 356 -15.08 4.87 -23.32
N VAL A 357 -16.36 4.92 -22.97
CA VAL A 357 -16.91 4.53 -21.67
C VAL A 357 -17.38 3.09 -21.74
#